data_6ef2a098153b15d53ad45fee87b041b3
#
_entry.id   6ef2a098153b15d53ad45fee87b041b3
#
_cell.length_a   1.000
_cell.length_b   1.000
_cell.length_c   1.000
_cell.angle_alpha   90.00
_cell.angle_beta   90.00
_cell.angle_gamma   90.00
#
_symmetry.space_group_name_H-M   'P 1'
#
loop_
_entity.id
_entity.type
_entity.pdbx_description
1 polymer ?
#
loop_
_entity_poly.entity_id
_entity_poly.type
_entity_poly.pdbx_seq_one_letter_code
_entity_poly.pdbx_strand_id
1 'polypeptide(L)'
;MKTKAGFYDYSGNADDKTLSEILARLKASASAKKAPFSPQRLLLAMINEAALCIQEHIATPTDIDIAVLAGIGFPQSRGGILQYADEIGIDVILNQLNELCGVYGERFFPAPLIRRMVAAGFLGKKTKRGFLEHA
;
A
#
# COMPACT_ATOMS: atom_id res chain seq x y z
N MET A 1 -20.11 22.18 2.53
CA MET A 1 -21.02 21.05 2.75
C MET A 1 -22.41 21.41 2.26
N LYS A 2 -22.94 20.74 1.23
CA LYS A 2 -24.22 21.12 0.61
C LYS A 2 -25.45 20.66 1.42
N THR A 3 -25.37 19.55 2.12
CA THR A 3 -26.51 18.89 2.79
C THR A 3 -26.36 18.77 4.30
N LYS A 4 -25.24 19.20 4.88
CA LYS A 4 -24.84 18.99 6.28
C LYS A 4 -24.91 17.54 6.76
N ALA A 5 -25.03 16.59 5.84
CA ALA A 5 -25.06 15.16 6.11
C ALA A 5 -24.14 14.39 5.15
N GLY A 6 -23.52 13.34 5.64
CA GLY A 6 -22.64 12.42 4.95
C GLY A 6 -22.58 11.12 5.72
N PHE A 7 -21.38 10.58 5.95
CA PHE A 7 -21.19 9.48 6.91
C PHE A 7 -21.51 9.93 8.34
N TYR A 8 -21.34 11.22 8.62
CA TYR A 8 -21.68 11.87 9.87
C TYR A 8 -22.72 12.96 9.64
N ASP A 9 -23.55 13.23 10.65
CA ASP A 9 -24.45 14.37 10.64
C ASP A 9 -23.71 15.60 11.22
N TYR A 10 -23.69 16.68 10.43
CA TYR A 10 -23.03 17.94 10.80
C TYR A 10 -24.04 19.02 11.17
N SER A 11 -25.30 18.67 11.46
CA SER A 11 -26.34 19.59 11.87
C SER A 11 -26.28 20.04 13.36
N GLY A 12 -25.32 19.49 14.11
CA GLY A 12 -25.08 19.80 15.53
C GLY A 12 -25.70 18.80 16.50
N ASN A 13 -26.58 17.91 16.05
CA ASN A 13 -27.08 16.76 16.79
C ASN A 13 -26.43 15.46 16.27
N ALA A 14 -25.16 15.29 16.59
CA ALA A 14 -24.41 14.12 16.17
C ALA A 14 -24.90 12.88 16.95
N ASP A 15 -25.99 12.26 16.50
CA ASP A 15 -26.34 10.92 16.89
C ASP A 15 -25.74 9.94 15.86
N ASP A 16 -24.59 9.35 16.23
CA ASP A 16 -23.88 8.34 15.40
C ASP A 16 -24.63 7.01 15.25
N LYS A 17 -25.90 6.93 15.69
CA LYS A 17 -26.71 5.71 15.61
C LYS A 17 -26.85 5.21 14.18
N THR A 18 -27.14 6.12 13.23
CA THR A 18 -27.31 5.76 11.81
C THR A 18 -26.06 5.13 11.23
N LEU A 19 -24.88 5.70 11.50
CA LEU A 19 -23.61 5.13 11.06
C LEU A 19 -23.33 3.79 11.73
N SER A 20 -23.58 3.70 13.04
CA SER A 20 -23.39 2.46 13.81
C SER A 20 -24.30 1.34 13.31
N GLU A 21 -25.55 1.63 12.97
CA GLU A 21 -26.51 0.68 12.39
C GLU A 21 -26.08 0.22 11.00
N ILE A 22 -25.64 1.14 10.13
CA ILE A 22 -25.11 0.79 8.81
C ILE A 22 -23.88 -0.12 8.94
N LEU A 23 -22.94 0.22 9.82
CA LEU A 23 -21.75 -0.60 10.06
C LEU A 23 -22.10 -1.97 10.64
N ALA A 24 -23.09 -2.06 11.54
CA ALA A 24 -23.56 -3.31 12.10
C ALA A 24 -24.17 -4.21 11.00
N ARG A 25 -25.00 -3.65 10.11
CA ARG A 25 -25.59 -4.35 8.98
C ARG A 25 -24.53 -4.84 8.00
N LEU A 26 -23.56 -3.99 7.64
CA LEU A 26 -22.45 -4.36 6.76
C LEU A 26 -21.57 -5.47 7.38
N LYS A 27 -21.30 -5.39 8.68
CA LYS A 27 -20.56 -6.45 9.40
C LYS A 27 -21.34 -7.76 9.44
N ALA A 28 -22.67 -7.73 9.60
CA ALA A 28 -23.50 -8.92 9.62
C ALA A 28 -23.61 -9.58 8.23
N SER A 29 -23.59 -8.79 7.15
CA SER A 29 -23.64 -9.29 5.77
C SER A 29 -22.26 -9.69 5.22
N ALA A 30 -21.17 -9.30 5.88
CA ALA A 30 -19.83 -9.62 5.44
C ALA A 30 -19.49 -11.08 5.75
N SER A 31 -19.42 -11.92 4.72
CA SER A 31 -18.89 -13.29 4.81
C SER A 31 -17.36 -13.33 4.91
N ALA A 32 -16.71 -12.20 5.10
CA ALA A 32 -15.27 -12.08 5.11
C ALA A 32 -14.67 -12.84 6.31
N LYS A 33 -13.79 -13.79 6.02
CA LYS A 33 -12.90 -14.35 7.02
C LYS A 33 -12.23 -13.18 7.75
N LYS A 34 -12.36 -13.13 9.08
CA LYS A 34 -11.69 -12.12 9.92
C LYS A 34 -10.18 -12.35 9.87
N ALA A 35 -9.52 -11.89 8.82
CA ALA A 35 -8.07 -11.78 8.82
C ALA A 35 -7.69 -10.56 9.68
N PRO A 36 -6.69 -10.67 10.55
CA PRO A 36 -6.20 -9.53 11.31
C PRO A 36 -5.79 -8.41 10.34
N PHE A 37 -6.20 -7.18 10.65
CA PHE A 37 -5.76 -6.01 9.88
C PHE A 37 -4.26 -5.82 10.05
N SER A 38 -3.55 -5.69 8.94
CA SER A 38 -2.13 -5.34 8.91
C SER A 38 -1.91 -4.11 8.04
N PRO A 39 -1.34 -3.01 8.59
CA PRO A 39 -0.93 -1.86 7.78
C PRO A 39 0.03 -2.26 6.65
N GLN A 40 0.86 -3.26 6.87
CA GLN A 40 1.79 -3.79 5.88
C GLN A 40 1.08 -4.23 4.59
N ARG A 41 -0.13 -4.77 4.69
CA ARG A 41 -0.92 -5.14 3.52
C ARG A 41 -1.26 -3.95 2.62
N LEU A 42 -1.48 -2.77 3.20
CA LEU A 42 -1.71 -1.55 2.43
C LEU A 42 -0.42 -1.06 1.76
N LEU A 43 0.67 -1.05 2.51
CA LEU A 43 1.98 -0.62 2.00
C LEU A 43 2.47 -1.54 0.87
N LEU A 44 2.28 -2.85 0.98
CA LEU A 44 2.65 -3.80 -0.07
C LEU A 44 1.86 -3.57 -1.37
N ALA A 45 0.57 -3.25 -1.28
CA ALA A 45 -0.21 -2.88 -2.46
C ALA A 45 0.34 -1.60 -3.11
N MET A 46 0.70 -0.58 -2.31
CA MET A 46 1.28 0.67 -2.83
C MET A 46 2.66 0.43 -3.48
N ILE A 47 3.52 -0.38 -2.85
CA ILE A 47 4.83 -0.75 -3.42
C ILE A 47 4.65 -1.49 -4.74
N ASN A 48 3.69 -2.40 -4.81
CA ASN A 48 3.42 -3.17 -6.02
C ASN A 48 2.96 -2.27 -7.19
N GLU A 49 2.05 -1.33 -6.93
CA GLU A 49 1.61 -0.33 -7.92
C GLU A 49 2.76 0.60 -8.32
N ALA A 50 3.58 1.05 -7.39
CA ALA A 50 4.76 1.85 -7.68
C ALA A 50 5.74 1.10 -8.60
N ALA A 51 5.95 -0.19 -8.38
CA ALA A 51 6.76 -1.04 -9.25
C ALA A 51 6.17 -1.18 -10.66
N LEU A 52 4.85 -1.26 -10.80
CA LEU A 52 4.17 -1.25 -12.10
C LEU A 52 4.36 0.09 -12.82
N CYS A 53 4.19 1.22 -12.13
CA CYS A 53 4.44 2.55 -12.70
C CYS A 53 5.86 2.69 -13.27
N ILE A 54 6.87 2.16 -12.56
CA ILE A 54 8.26 2.16 -13.06
C ILE A 54 8.38 1.26 -14.29
N GLN A 55 7.82 0.05 -14.23
CA GLN A 55 7.88 -0.92 -15.33
C GLN A 55 7.23 -0.39 -16.60
N GLU A 56 6.16 0.38 -16.48
CA GLU A 56 5.42 1.02 -17.58
C GLU A 56 6.00 2.36 -17.99
N HIS A 57 7.12 2.78 -17.39
CA HIS A 57 7.78 4.07 -17.66
C HIS A 57 6.90 5.30 -17.42
N ILE A 58 5.95 5.21 -16.50
CA ILE A 58 5.06 6.33 -16.13
C ILE A 58 5.82 7.36 -15.30
N ALA A 59 6.67 6.91 -14.37
CA ALA A 59 7.45 7.76 -13.49
C ALA A 59 8.77 7.09 -13.09
N THR A 60 9.73 7.92 -12.66
CA THR A 60 10.98 7.41 -12.07
C THR A 60 10.77 7.05 -10.58
N PRO A 61 11.65 6.22 -9.99
CA PRO A 61 11.56 5.92 -8.55
C PRO A 61 11.56 7.17 -7.67
N THR A 62 12.38 8.16 -8.00
CA THR A 62 12.45 9.42 -7.26
C THR A 62 11.16 10.24 -7.37
N ASP A 63 10.56 10.30 -8.57
CA ASP A 63 9.29 11.02 -8.77
C ASP A 63 8.16 10.39 -7.94
N ILE A 64 8.11 9.06 -7.88
CA ILE A 64 7.12 8.33 -7.08
C ILE A 64 7.30 8.64 -5.59
N ASP A 65 8.53 8.60 -5.08
CA ASP A 65 8.81 8.92 -3.68
C ASP A 65 8.42 10.36 -3.33
N ILE A 66 8.75 11.32 -4.19
CA ILE A 66 8.31 12.72 -4.03
C ILE A 66 6.78 12.82 -4.05
N ALA A 67 6.12 12.15 -5.00
CA ALA A 67 4.68 12.18 -5.14
C ALA A 67 3.95 11.63 -3.90
N VAL A 68 4.41 10.54 -3.31
CA VAL A 68 3.78 9.98 -2.10
C VAL A 68 4.07 10.83 -0.86
N LEU A 69 5.24 11.45 -0.76
CA LEU A 69 5.57 12.38 0.34
C LEU A 69 4.69 13.63 0.28
N ALA A 70 4.56 14.25 -0.88
CA ALA A 70 3.82 15.51 -1.06
C ALA A 70 2.30 15.29 -1.20
N GLY A 71 1.88 14.22 -1.91
CA GLY A 71 0.49 14.02 -2.29
C GLY A 71 -0.36 13.33 -1.23
N ILE A 72 0.18 12.34 -0.54
CA ILE A 72 -0.59 11.55 0.45
C ILE A 72 -0.02 11.61 1.87
N GLY A 73 1.02 12.41 2.11
CA GLY A 73 1.59 12.60 3.43
C GLY A 73 2.34 11.36 3.96
N PHE A 74 3.00 10.60 3.09
CA PHE A 74 3.84 9.49 3.51
C PHE A 74 4.93 10.01 4.47
N PRO A 75 5.30 9.25 5.52
CA PRO A 75 6.24 9.73 6.53
C PRO A 75 7.59 10.13 5.93
N GLN A 76 7.99 11.39 6.09
CA GLN A 76 9.27 11.92 5.57
C GLN A 76 10.49 11.16 6.10
N SER A 77 10.41 10.65 7.35
CA SER A 77 11.46 9.84 7.96
C SER A 77 11.75 8.52 7.23
N ARG A 78 10.86 8.11 6.31
CA ARG A 78 11.01 6.91 5.47
C ARG A 78 11.53 7.22 4.08
N GLY A 79 11.66 8.49 3.71
CA GLY A 79 12.20 8.94 2.43
C GLY A 79 11.30 8.73 1.21
N GLY A 80 10.22 7.96 1.34
CA GLY A 80 9.29 7.59 0.28
C GLY A 80 8.94 6.11 0.31
N ILE A 81 8.01 5.69 -0.54
CA ILE A 81 7.49 4.31 -0.54
C ILE A 81 8.51 3.31 -1.13
N LEU A 82 9.29 3.75 -2.12
CA LEU A 82 10.30 2.91 -2.77
C LEU A 82 11.59 2.86 -1.97
N GLN A 83 12.00 3.98 -1.35
CA GLN A 83 13.09 3.97 -0.39
C GLN A 83 12.75 3.07 0.81
N TYR A 84 11.54 3.13 1.30
CA TYR A 84 11.05 2.23 2.35
C TYR A 84 11.05 0.76 1.89
N ALA A 85 10.68 0.48 0.63
CA ALA A 85 10.76 -0.85 0.06
C ALA A 85 12.20 -1.39 0.04
N ASP A 86 13.16 -0.57 -0.34
CA ASP A 86 14.59 -0.92 -0.34
C ASP A 86 15.13 -1.16 1.09
N GLU A 87 14.59 -0.48 2.10
CA GLU A 87 14.92 -0.74 3.51
C GLU A 87 14.40 -2.09 4.00
N ILE A 88 13.17 -2.47 3.63
CA ILE A 88 12.60 -3.78 3.95
C ILE A 88 13.36 -4.90 3.26
N GLY A 89 13.71 -4.69 2.02
CA GLY A 89 14.31 -5.67 1.11
C GLY A 89 13.29 -6.23 0.11
N ILE A 90 13.67 -6.19 -1.17
CA ILE A 90 12.79 -6.53 -2.30
C ILE A 90 12.40 -8.03 -2.28
N ASP A 91 13.29 -8.90 -1.83
CA ASP A 91 13.01 -10.33 -1.63
C ASP A 91 11.96 -10.57 -0.53
N VAL A 92 12.02 -9.82 0.57
CA VAL A 92 11.02 -9.88 1.64
C VAL A 92 9.65 -9.42 1.10
N ILE A 93 9.63 -8.32 0.33
CA ILE A 93 8.41 -7.80 -0.30
C ILE A 93 7.84 -8.83 -1.27
N LEU A 94 8.66 -9.46 -2.11
CA LEU A 94 8.21 -10.50 -3.04
C LEU A 94 7.53 -11.67 -2.31
N ASN A 95 8.16 -12.15 -1.23
CA ASN A 95 7.60 -13.24 -0.42
C ASN A 95 6.25 -12.85 0.19
N GLN A 96 6.16 -11.68 0.81
CA GLN A 96 4.93 -11.18 1.41
C GLN A 96 3.81 -10.97 0.39
N LEU A 97 4.12 -10.46 -0.81
CA LEU A 97 3.15 -10.34 -1.90
C LEU A 97 2.64 -11.70 -2.37
N ASN A 98 3.52 -12.71 -2.49
CA ASN A 98 3.11 -14.07 -2.83
C ASN A 98 2.18 -14.67 -1.77
N GLU A 99 2.47 -14.49 -0.48
CA GLU A 99 1.61 -14.92 0.62
C GLU A 99 0.23 -14.24 0.55
N LEU A 100 0.20 -12.92 0.35
CA LEU A 100 -1.05 -12.19 0.21
C LEU A 100 -1.83 -12.59 -1.05
N CYS A 101 -1.14 -12.86 -2.15
CA CYS A 101 -1.76 -13.35 -3.37
C CYS A 101 -2.44 -14.71 -3.14
N GLY A 102 -1.81 -15.62 -2.42
CA GLY A 102 -2.40 -16.91 -2.05
C GLY A 102 -3.65 -16.80 -1.17
N VAL A 103 -3.73 -15.76 -0.32
CA VAL A 103 -4.86 -15.57 0.61
C VAL A 103 -5.97 -14.69 0.02
N TYR A 104 -5.61 -13.63 -0.70
CA TYR A 104 -6.52 -12.56 -1.13
C TYR A 104 -6.68 -12.45 -2.66
N GLY A 105 -5.97 -13.30 -3.41
CA GLY A 105 -6.08 -13.38 -4.87
C GLY A 105 -5.19 -12.39 -5.63
N GLU A 106 -5.44 -12.28 -6.92
CA GLU A 106 -4.59 -11.65 -7.93
C GLU A 106 -4.24 -10.18 -7.69
N ARG A 107 -5.04 -9.45 -6.92
CA ARG A 107 -4.73 -8.05 -6.57
C ARG A 107 -3.39 -7.85 -5.89
N PHE A 108 -2.81 -8.92 -5.33
CA PHE A 108 -1.48 -8.92 -4.71
C PHE A 108 -0.44 -9.66 -5.55
N PHE A 109 -0.78 -9.97 -6.80
CA PHE A 109 0.18 -10.61 -7.70
C PHE A 109 1.41 -9.72 -7.87
N PRO A 110 2.62 -10.20 -7.56
CA PRO A 110 3.82 -9.37 -7.58
C PRO A 110 4.11 -8.84 -8.98
N ALA A 111 4.36 -7.54 -9.08
CA ALA A 111 4.78 -6.91 -10.33
C ALA A 111 5.99 -7.64 -10.93
N PRO A 112 6.01 -7.88 -12.26
CA PRO A 112 7.13 -8.54 -12.93
C PRO A 112 8.49 -7.88 -12.65
N LEU A 113 8.51 -6.55 -12.45
CA LEU A 113 9.72 -5.83 -12.08
C LEU A 113 10.30 -6.33 -10.76
N ILE A 114 9.48 -6.48 -9.71
CA ILE A 114 9.91 -6.99 -8.40
C ILE A 114 10.56 -8.37 -8.53
N ARG A 115 9.96 -9.26 -9.30
CA ARG A 115 10.51 -10.60 -9.55
C ARG A 115 11.86 -10.54 -10.27
N ARG A 116 11.98 -9.68 -11.29
CA ARG A 116 13.24 -9.49 -12.03
C ARG A 116 14.33 -8.90 -11.15
N MET A 117 14.00 -7.95 -10.28
CA MET A 117 14.95 -7.36 -9.33
C MET A 117 15.52 -8.42 -8.39
N VAL A 118 14.64 -9.25 -7.80
CA VAL A 118 15.09 -10.34 -6.92
C VAL A 118 15.98 -11.34 -7.67
N ALA A 119 15.58 -11.74 -8.87
CA ALA A 119 16.38 -12.65 -9.71
C ALA A 119 17.75 -12.07 -10.09
N ALA A 120 17.84 -10.73 -10.22
CA ALA A 120 19.10 -10.02 -10.52
C ALA A 120 19.93 -9.71 -9.26
N GLY A 121 19.45 -10.04 -8.06
CA GLY A 121 20.12 -9.73 -6.80
C GLY A 121 20.01 -8.25 -6.36
N PHE A 122 19.07 -7.49 -6.93
CA PHE A 122 18.79 -6.11 -6.55
C PHE A 122 17.80 -6.10 -5.39
N LEU A 123 18.33 -6.30 -4.17
CA LEU A 123 17.52 -6.58 -2.99
C LEU A 123 17.33 -5.35 -2.09
N GLY A 124 17.64 -4.16 -2.59
CA GLY A 124 17.53 -2.92 -1.85
C GLY A 124 18.82 -2.56 -1.11
N LYS A 125 18.68 -1.87 0.02
CA LYS A 125 19.78 -1.31 0.80
C LYS A 125 20.85 -2.34 1.19
N LYS A 126 20.47 -3.58 1.49
CA LYS A 126 21.40 -4.67 1.86
C LYS A 126 22.36 -5.10 0.75
N THR A 127 22.00 -4.87 -0.51
CA THR A 127 22.86 -5.13 -1.68
C THR A 127 23.32 -3.85 -2.35
N LYS A 128 23.07 -2.70 -1.70
CA LYS A 128 23.35 -1.35 -2.21
C LYS A 128 22.60 -1.00 -3.51
N ARG A 129 21.71 -1.85 -3.94
CA ARG A 129 20.90 -1.66 -5.14
C ARG A 129 19.52 -2.27 -4.99
N GLY A 130 18.51 -1.46 -5.26
CA GLY A 130 17.10 -1.82 -5.27
C GLY A 130 16.36 -1.02 -6.32
N PHE A 131 15.25 -0.39 -5.95
CA PHE A 131 14.60 0.64 -6.76
C PHE A 131 15.50 1.87 -6.89
N LEU A 132 16.32 2.12 -5.86
CA LEU A 132 17.32 3.19 -5.79
C LEU A 132 18.72 2.59 -5.65
N GLU A 133 19.74 3.40 -5.93
CA GLU A 133 21.12 3.08 -5.60
C GLU A 133 21.47 3.62 -4.22
N HIS A 134 22.19 2.83 -3.44
CA HIS A 134 22.56 3.14 -2.06
C HIS A 134 24.09 3.13 -1.90
N ALA A 135 24.60 4.09 -1.13
CA ALA A 135 26.03 4.22 -0.85
C ALA A 135 26.57 3.05 0.01
#